data_dce27b38a3dccc6e2ae56f7aacc042f6
#
_entry.id   dce27b38a3dccc6e2ae56f7aacc042f6
#
_cell.length_a   1.000
_cell.length_b   1.000
_cell.length_c   1.000
_cell.angle_alpha   90.00
_cell.angle_beta   90.00
_cell.angle_gamma   90.00
#
_symmetry.space_group_name_H-M   'P 1'
#
loop_
_entity.id
_entity.type
_entity.pdbx_description
1 polymer ?
#
loop_
_entity_poly.entity_id
_entity_poly.type
_entity_poly.pdbx_seq_one_letter_code
_entity_poly.pdbx_strand_id
1 'polypeptide(L)'
;MKLASIKIIVVMISCVALELNATPLIENDNWGQTGHRVVGYIAEANLSKRALKKIKKLLGGHSIAYYSTYADEIKSERAYNKFGPWHYVNYPMSETYEPLEASEKGDLVQGINTCIQVIQSEDTSKEEKAFHLKLLIHFIGDAHQPLHVGQSEDRGGNNIKVKWFSTSSNLHRVWDSNLIESWGMDAKTLSEELMRGTTVSQRSSFTKGNTIEWIEESHQIALDIYNSAKDGDRLGYRYSYDHNSLLFEQLRKGGYRLAKLLEELF
;
A
#
# COMPACT_ATOMS: atom_id res chain seq x y z
N MET A 1 77.17 37.97 20.70
CA MET A 1 76.04 37.11 21.06
C MET A 1 74.82 37.62 20.30
N LYS A 2 74.36 36.93 19.25
CA LYS A 2 73.17 37.31 18.50
C LYS A 2 71.99 36.45 18.98
N LEU A 3 70.97 37.08 19.57
CA LEU A 3 69.74 36.38 19.91
C LEU A 3 68.94 36.09 18.62
N ALA A 4 68.61 34.86 18.39
CA ALA A 4 67.71 34.44 17.31
C ALA A 4 66.25 34.52 17.80
N SER A 5 65.41 35.33 17.11
CA SER A 5 63.99 35.47 17.36
C SER A 5 63.24 34.28 16.74
N ILE A 6 62.60 33.45 17.53
CA ILE A 6 61.72 32.39 17.06
C ILE A 6 60.34 32.99 16.78
N LYS A 7 59.91 32.95 15.53
CA LYS A 7 58.52 33.32 15.12
C LYS A 7 57.63 32.08 15.28
N ILE A 8 56.70 32.16 16.19
CA ILE A 8 55.64 31.15 16.36
C ILE A 8 54.57 31.44 15.33
N ILE A 9 54.34 30.53 14.37
CA ILE A 9 53.25 30.59 13.41
C ILE A 9 52.06 29.84 14.07
N VAL A 10 51.01 30.57 14.44
CA VAL A 10 49.74 30.00 14.89
C VAL A 10 48.89 29.71 13.65
N VAL A 11 48.72 28.43 13.35
CA VAL A 11 47.80 27.97 12.30
C VAL A 11 46.40 27.86 12.92
N MET A 12 45.52 28.76 12.57
CA MET A 12 44.10 28.65 12.91
C MET A 12 43.45 27.63 11.95
N ILE A 13 43.07 26.49 12.48
CA ILE A 13 42.24 25.51 11.76
C ILE A 13 40.78 25.96 11.97
N SER A 14 40.19 26.51 10.90
CA SER A 14 38.75 26.78 10.88
C SER A 14 38.01 25.46 10.62
N CYS A 15 37.36 24.93 11.64
CA CYS A 15 36.38 23.86 11.46
C CYS A 15 35.15 24.43 10.74
N VAL A 16 35.01 24.12 9.47
CA VAL A 16 33.76 24.31 8.74
C VAL A 16 32.83 23.17 9.18
N ALA A 17 31.85 23.50 10.03
CA ALA A 17 30.77 22.58 10.31
C ALA A 17 29.92 22.42 9.03
N LEU A 18 30.01 21.29 8.35
CA LEU A 18 29.00 20.90 7.34
C LEU A 18 27.69 20.64 8.10
N GLU A 19 26.77 21.58 8.03
CA GLU A 19 25.38 21.29 8.37
C GLU A 19 24.82 20.35 7.31
N LEU A 20 24.72 19.06 7.64
CA LEU A 20 23.93 18.08 6.90
C LEU A 20 22.46 18.51 7.04
N ASN A 21 21.97 19.27 6.07
CA ASN A 21 20.54 19.46 5.90
C ASN A 21 19.94 18.08 5.57
N ALA A 22 19.41 17.42 6.60
CA ALA A 22 18.56 16.27 6.40
C ALA A 22 17.34 16.73 5.59
N THR A 23 17.26 16.37 4.33
CA THR A 23 16.02 16.49 3.54
C THR A 23 14.91 15.85 4.35
N PRO A 24 13.76 16.53 4.57
CA PRO A 24 12.64 15.90 5.23
C PRO A 24 12.24 14.70 4.39
N LEU A 25 12.21 13.51 5.02
CA LEU A 25 11.62 12.32 4.43
C LEU A 25 10.18 12.71 4.08
N ILE A 26 9.83 12.66 2.81
CA ILE A 26 8.44 12.80 2.37
C ILE A 26 7.69 11.65 3.05
N GLU A 27 6.83 12.00 4.01
CA GLU A 27 5.92 11.04 4.63
C GLU A 27 4.90 10.61 3.57
N ASN A 28 5.19 9.51 2.89
CA ASN A 28 4.20 8.83 2.07
C ASN A 28 3.34 7.98 3.01
N ASP A 29 2.12 8.42 3.25
CA ASP A 29 1.12 7.78 4.11
C ASP A 29 0.32 6.70 3.37
N ASN A 30 0.96 5.86 2.53
CA ASN A 30 0.23 4.86 1.75
C ASN A 30 0.79 3.47 1.96
N TRP A 31 -0.04 2.43 1.75
CA TRP A 31 0.45 1.04 1.77
C TRP A 31 1.72 0.98 0.94
N GLY A 32 2.84 0.83 1.65
CA GLY A 32 4.14 1.16 1.13
C GLY A 32 4.36 0.50 -0.22
N GLN A 33 5.16 1.11 -1.06
CA GLN A 33 5.43 0.64 -2.42
C GLN A 33 5.70 -0.87 -2.49
N THR A 34 6.28 -1.43 -1.42
CA THR A 34 6.57 -2.87 -1.31
C THR A 34 5.29 -3.71 -1.26
N GLY A 35 4.29 -3.34 -0.47
CA GLY A 35 3.03 -4.08 -0.35
C GLY A 35 2.26 -4.14 -1.68
N HIS A 36 2.07 -2.99 -2.34
CA HIS A 36 1.43 -2.93 -3.65
C HIS A 36 2.17 -3.74 -4.71
N ARG A 37 3.51 -3.68 -4.73
CA ARG A 37 4.31 -4.48 -5.67
C ARG A 37 4.19 -5.98 -5.41
N VAL A 38 4.15 -6.41 -4.14
CA VAL A 38 3.91 -7.82 -3.77
C VAL A 38 2.56 -8.29 -4.32
N VAL A 39 1.49 -7.53 -4.09
CA VAL A 39 0.16 -7.83 -4.66
C VAL A 39 0.21 -7.92 -6.18
N GLY A 40 0.88 -6.98 -6.85
CA GLY A 40 1.06 -6.96 -8.29
C GLY A 40 1.83 -8.17 -8.83
N TYR A 41 2.91 -8.59 -8.17
CA TYR A 41 3.69 -9.78 -8.56
C TYR A 41 2.90 -11.08 -8.38
N ILE A 42 2.19 -11.23 -7.25
CA ILE A 42 1.33 -12.41 -7.03
C ILE A 42 0.23 -12.46 -8.10
N ALA A 43 -0.41 -11.32 -8.41
CA ALA A 43 -1.43 -11.27 -9.44
C ALA A 43 -0.87 -11.68 -10.81
N GLU A 44 0.25 -11.08 -11.24
CA GLU A 44 0.88 -11.39 -12.53
C GLU A 44 1.24 -12.86 -12.68
N ALA A 45 1.75 -13.49 -11.62
CA ALA A 45 2.14 -14.90 -11.60
C ALA A 45 0.94 -15.88 -11.67
N ASN A 46 -0.28 -15.41 -11.37
CA ASN A 46 -1.48 -16.26 -11.30
C ASN A 46 -2.49 -15.99 -12.43
N LEU A 47 -2.12 -15.19 -13.43
CA LEU A 47 -2.92 -14.96 -14.63
C LEU A 47 -2.63 -15.98 -15.74
N SER A 48 -3.63 -16.27 -16.56
CA SER A 48 -3.42 -16.99 -17.82
C SER A 48 -2.51 -16.20 -18.76
N LYS A 49 -1.77 -16.92 -19.62
CA LYS A 49 -0.94 -16.27 -20.65
C LYS A 49 -1.75 -15.35 -21.56
N ARG A 50 -3.04 -15.65 -21.79
CA ARG A 50 -3.96 -14.86 -22.60
C ARG A 50 -4.27 -13.52 -21.92
N ALA A 51 -4.77 -13.53 -20.70
CA ALA A 51 -5.10 -12.34 -19.93
C ALA A 51 -3.84 -11.47 -19.72
N LEU A 52 -2.72 -12.07 -19.29
CA LEU A 52 -1.46 -11.36 -19.10
C LEU A 52 -0.96 -10.65 -20.37
N LYS A 53 -1.09 -11.27 -21.55
CA LYS A 53 -0.71 -10.64 -22.83
C LYS A 53 -1.56 -9.42 -23.14
N LYS A 54 -2.89 -9.48 -22.90
CA LYS A 54 -3.81 -8.35 -23.11
C LYS A 54 -3.51 -7.21 -22.15
N ILE A 55 -3.34 -7.53 -20.86
CA ILE A 55 -3.00 -6.58 -19.80
C ILE A 55 -1.69 -5.87 -20.12
N LYS A 56 -0.61 -6.60 -20.39
CA LYS A 56 0.69 -6.01 -20.76
C LYS A 56 0.59 -5.11 -22.00
N LYS A 57 -0.18 -5.49 -23.00
CA LYS A 57 -0.41 -4.62 -24.18
C LYS A 57 -1.06 -3.31 -23.78
N LEU A 58 -2.04 -3.33 -22.88
CA LEU A 58 -2.73 -2.14 -22.39
C LEU A 58 -1.81 -1.28 -21.50
N LEU A 59 -0.93 -1.91 -20.72
CA LEU A 59 0.06 -1.26 -19.86
C LEU A 59 1.37 -0.86 -20.60
N GLY A 60 1.38 -0.84 -21.93
CA GLY A 60 2.56 -0.42 -22.71
C GLY A 60 3.77 -1.37 -22.57
N GLY A 61 3.56 -2.64 -22.24
CA GLY A 61 4.60 -3.65 -22.06
C GLY A 61 5.10 -3.82 -20.61
N HIS A 62 4.71 -2.92 -19.72
CA HIS A 62 5.12 -2.98 -18.30
C HIS A 62 4.37 -4.06 -17.52
N SER A 63 4.94 -4.44 -16.35
CA SER A 63 4.32 -5.41 -15.44
C SER A 63 3.17 -4.78 -14.63
N ILE A 64 2.33 -5.63 -14.06
CA ILE A 64 1.29 -5.23 -13.09
C ILE A 64 1.96 -4.60 -11.86
N ALA A 65 3.03 -5.22 -11.34
CA ALA A 65 3.79 -4.72 -10.21
C ALA A 65 4.42 -3.34 -10.45
N TYR A 66 4.78 -3.00 -11.69
CA TYR A 66 5.30 -1.67 -12.03
C TYR A 66 4.25 -0.58 -11.81
N TYR A 67 3.00 -0.82 -12.20
CA TYR A 67 1.93 0.15 -12.05
C TYR A 67 1.13 0.04 -10.75
N SER A 68 1.48 -0.87 -9.86
CA SER A 68 0.74 -1.05 -8.60
C SER A 68 0.82 0.16 -7.65
N THR A 69 1.79 1.05 -7.83
CA THR A 69 1.95 2.30 -7.07
C THR A 69 1.41 3.54 -7.80
N TYR A 70 0.89 3.38 -9.01
CA TYR A 70 0.55 4.49 -9.90
C TYR A 70 -0.49 5.46 -9.32
N ALA A 71 -1.52 4.96 -8.63
CA ALA A 71 -2.56 5.82 -8.08
C ALA A 71 -2.02 6.75 -6.97
N ASP A 72 -0.99 6.34 -6.26
CA ASP A 72 -0.28 7.19 -5.30
C ASP A 72 0.63 8.22 -5.98
N GLU A 73 1.33 7.81 -7.02
CA GLU A 73 2.24 8.69 -7.76
C GLU A 73 1.49 9.91 -8.34
N ILE A 74 0.27 9.69 -8.85
CA ILE A 74 -0.53 10.77 -9.45
C ILE A 74 -1.17 11.71 -8.42
N LYS A 75 -1.16 11.40 -7.11
CA LYS A 75 -1.66 12.31 -6.05
C LYS A 75 -0.92 13.64 -6.01
N SER A 76 0.30 13.70 -6.53
CA SER A 76 1.07 14.95 -6.67
C SER A 76 0.44 15.94 -7.65
N GLU A 77 -0.40 15.48 -8.57
CA GLU A 77 -0.99 16.27 -9.63
C GLU A 77 -2.43 16.66 -9.31
N ARG A 78 -2.74 17.96 -9.26
CA ARG A 78 -4.08 18.51 -8.93
C ARG A 78 -5.22 17.93 -9.79
N ALA A 79 -4.94 17.62 -11.05
CA ALA A 79 -5.92 17.05 -11.98
C ALA A 79 -6.50 15.70 -11.49
N TYR A 80 -5.76 14.98 -10.65
CA TYR A 80 -6.13 13.67 -10.13
C TYR A 80 -6.64 13.68 -8.69
N ASN A 81 -6.73 14.84 -8.03
CA ASN A 81 -7.23 14.95 -6.64
C ASN A 81 -8.59 14.29 -6.43
N LYS A 82 -9.42 14.20 -7.46
CA LYS A 82 -10.73 13.55 -7.42
C LYS A 82 -10.65 12.06 -7.08
N PHE A 83 -9.53 11.40 -7.33
CA PHE A 83 -9.32 9.99 -7.03
C PHE A 83 -8.77 9.75 -5.62
N GLY A 84 -8.39 10.80 -4.88
CA GLY A 84 -7.89 10.69 -3.51
C GLY A 84 -8.84 9.93 -2.56
N PRO A 85 -10.14 10.22 -2.54
CA PRO A 85 -11.10 9.48 -1.72
C PRO A 85 -11.24 7.99 -2.08
N TRP A 86 -10.85 7.57 -3.29
CA TRP A 86 -10.99 6.19 -3.76
C TRP A 86 -9.94 5.23 -3.18
N HIS A 87 -8.99 5.73 -2.39
CA HIS A 87 -7.97 4.90 -1.73
C HIS A 87 -8.45 4.25 -0.43
N TYR A 88 -9.59 4.68 0.12
CA TYR A 88 -10.10 4.19 1.38
C TYR A 88 -11.62 4.23 1.44
N VAL A 89 -12.16 3.48 2.37
CA VAL A 89 -13.55 3.60 2.81
C VAL A 89 -13.57 3.46 4.33
N ASN A 90 -14.06 4.48 5.02
CA ASN A 90 -14.12 4.49 6.48
C ASN A 90 -15.58 4.58 6.94
N TYR A 91 -15.98 3.66 7.81
CA TYR A 91 -17.29 3.62 8.42
C TYR A 91 -17.19 3.08 9.85
N PRO A 92 -18.22 3.23 10.70
CA PRO A 92 -18.17 2.77 12.09
C PRO A 92 -17.88 1.28 12.21
N MET A 93 -17.02 0.88 13.18
CA MET A 93 -16.64 -0.53 13.40
C MET A 93 -17.82 -1.45 13.77
N SER A 94 -18.96 -0.89 14.14
CA SER A 94 -20.20 -1.62 14.48
C SER A 94 -21.17 -1.77 13.31
N GLU A 95 -20.83 -1.25 12.14
CA GLU A 95 -21.70 -1.20 10.97
C GLU A 95 -21.14 -2.04 9.83
N THR A 96 -21.97 -2.28 8.81
CA THR A 96 -21.58 -2.86 7.52
C THR A 96 -21.56 -1.80 6.45
N TYR A 97 -20.84 -2.04 5.37
CA TYR A 97 -20.75 -1.08 4.27
C TYR A 97 -22.09 -0.91 3.55
N GLU A 98 -22.62 0.32 3.53
CA GLU A 98 -23.83 0.67 2.84
C GLU A 98 -23.53 1.56 1.62
N PRO A 99 -23.68 1.04 0.38
CA PRO A 99 -23.36 1.80 -0.85
C PRO A 99 -24.12 3.11 -1.02
N LEU A 100 -25.34 3.22 -0.43
CA LEU A 100 -26.17 4.42 -0.51
C LEU A 100 -25.69 5.55 0.43
N GLU A 101 -24.86 5.22 1.42
CA GLU A 101 -24.25 6.17 2.36
C GLU A 101 -22.85 6.60 1.94
N ALA A 102 -22.38 6.10 0.81
CA ALA A 102 -21.07 6.46 0.27
C ALA A 102 -20.97 7.98 0.00
N SER A 103 -19.79 8.52 0.23
CA SER A 103 -19.49 9.94 -0.02
C SER A 103 -19.82 10.35 -1.46
N GLU A 104 -20.33 11.57 -1.66
CA GLU A 104 -20.51 12.16 -3.01
C GLU A 104 -19.20 12.19 -3.83
N LYS A 105 -18.06 12.20 -3.16
CA LYS A 105 -16.72 12.13 -3.81
C LYS A 105 -16.31 10.71 -4.16
N GLY A 106 -17.12 9.73 -3.80
CA GLY A 106 -16.78 8.32 -3.91
C GLY A 106 -15.91 7.82 -2.75
N ASP A 107 -15.69 6.53 -2.77
CA ASP A 107 -14.83 5.78 -1.86
C ASP A 107 -14.13 4.62 -2.60
N LEU A 108 -13.43 3.77 -1.88
CA LEU A 108 -12.68 2.65 -2.44
C LEU A 108 -13.57 1.65 -3.21
N VAL A 109 -14.77 1.35 -2.71
CA VAL A 109 -15.70 0.43 -3.38
C VAL A 109 -16.21 1.02 -4.69
N GLN A 110 -16.60 2.30 -4.66
CA GLN A 110 -17.04 3.01 -5.86
C GLN A 110 -15.89 3.18 -6.87
N GLY A 111 -14.68 3.43 -6.39
CA GLY A 111 -13.47 3.52 -7.21
C GLY A 111 -13.19 2.22 -7.96
N ILE A 112 -13.21 1.09 -7.26
CA ILE A 112 -13.04 -0.25 -7.85
C ILE A 112 -14.13 -0.52 -8.90
N ASN A 113 -15.41 -0.30 -8.55
CA ASN A 113 -16.53 -0.55 -9.44
C ASN A 113 -16.48 0.33 -10.70
N THR A 114 -16.13 1.61 -10.55
CA THR A 114 -15.95 2.53 -11.68
C THR A 114 -14.84 2.06 -12.60
N CYS A 115 -13.69 1.64 -12.06
CA CYS A 115 -12.59 1.10 -12.87
C CYS A 115 -13.02 -0.14 -13.66
N ILE A 116 -13.76 -1.06 -13.03
CA ILE A 116 -14.29 -2.27 -13.69
C ILE A 116 -15.21 -1.87 -14.86
N GLN A 117 -16.17 -0.98 -14.62
CA GLN A 117 -17.12 -0.52 -15.63
C GLN A 117 -16.41 0.12 -16.84
N VAL A 118 -15.44 1.00 -16.58
CA VAL A 118 -14.66 1.66 -17.65
C VAL A 118 -13.85 0.65 -18.46
N ILE A 119 -13.22 -0.34 -17.82
CA ILE A 119 -12.45 -1.38 -18.51
C ILE A 119 -13.35 -2.26 -19.40
N GLN A 120 -14.55 -2.57 -18.93
CA GLN A 120 -15.51 -3.43 -19.66
C GLN A 120 -16.25 -2.67 -20.79
N SER A 121 -16.42 -1.36 -20.68
CA SER A 121 -17.19 -0.59 -21.65
C SER A 121 -16.56 -0.64 -23.05
N GLU A 122 -17.36 -0.91 -24.08
CA GLU A 122 -16.90 -0.91 -25.47
C GLU A 122 -16.65 0.51 -25.99
N ASP A 123 -17.32 1.50 -25.44
CA ASP A 123 -17.23 2.91 -25.86
C ASP A 123 -16.02 3.65 -25.30
N THR A 124 -15.26 3.02 -24.39
CA THR A 124 -14.11 3.66 -23.72
C THR A 124 -12.83 3.49 -24.52
N SER A 125 -12.04 4.56 -24.64
CA SER A 125 -10.74 4.55 -25.32
C SER A 125 -9.73 3.61 -24.65
N LYS A 126 -8.72 3.17 -25.39
CA LYS A 126 -7.65 2.31 -24.83
C LYS A 126 -6.85 3.03 -23.76
N GLU A 127 -6.63 4.31 -23.92
CA GLU A 127 -5.90 5.17 -22.99
C GLU A 127 -6.64 5.27 -21.65
N GLU A 128 -7.95 5.42 -21.70
CA GLU A 128 -8.81 5.51 -20.54
C GLU A 128 -8.94 4.16 -19.83
N LYS A 129 -9.06 3.06 -20.59
CA LYS A 129 -8.98 1.70 -20.03
C LYS A 129 -7.63 1.44 -19.35
N ALA A 130 -6.52 1.86 -19.96
CA ALA A 130 -5.20 1.73 -19.40
C ALA A 130 -5.03 2.55 -18.10
N PHE A 131 -5.59 3.75 -18.07
CA PHE A 131 -5.58 4.59 -16.87
C PHE A 131 -6.35 3.92 -15.72
N HIS A 132 -7.60 3.51 -15.96
CA HIS A 132 -8.42 2.87 -14.92
C HIS A 132 -7.91 1.48 -14.52
N LEU A 133 -7.24 0.76 -15.42
CA LEU A 133 -6.55 -0.49 -15.06
C LEU A 133 -5.43 -0.25 -14.05
N LYS A 134 -4.63 0.81 -14.21
CA LYS A 134 -3.59 1.17 -13.25
C LYS A 134 -4.18 1.53 -11.87
N LEU A 135 -5.30 2.27 -11.86
CA LEU A 135 -6.02 2.58 -10.63
C LEU A 135 -6.57 1.31 -9.98
N LEU A 136 -7.22 0.43 -10.75
CA LEU A 136 -7.78 -0.82 -10.24
C LEU A 136 -6.73 -1.72 -9.59
N ILE A 137 -5.56 -1.85 -10.21
CA ILE A 137 -4.44 -2.63 -9.67
C ILE A 137 -4.07 -2.12 -8.27
N HIS A 138 -4.00 -0.82 -8.08
CA HIS A 138 -3.69 -0.19 -6.81
C HIS A 138 -4.81 -0.38 -5.78
N PHE A 139 -6.04 -0.05 -6.15
CA PHE A 139 -7.19 -0.08 -5.24
C PHE A 139 -7.52 -1.47 -4.71
N ILE A 140 -7.26 -2.53 -5.48
CA ILE A 140 -7.36 -3.89 -4.93
C ILE A 140 -6.28 -4.14 -3.87
N GLY A 141 -5.11 -3.53 -3.99
CA GLY A 141 -4.12 -3.50 -2.91
C GLY A 141 -4.67 -2.80 -1.66
N ASP A 142 -5.16 -1.58 -1.81
CA ASP A 142 -5.75 -0.79 -0.72
C ASP A 142 -6.89 -1.53 0.00
N ALA A 143 -7.75 -2.22 -0.75
CA ALA A 143 -8.86 -3.02 -0.19
C ALA A 143 -8.39 -4.16 0.73
N HIS A 144 -7.10 -4.54 0.67
CA HIS A 144 -6.50 -5.58 1.50
C HIS A 144 -5.54 -5.04 2.57
N GLN A 145 -5.41 -3.71 2.67
CA GLN A 145 -4.80 -3.04 3.81
C GLN A 145 -5.93 -2.68 4.80
N PRO A 146 -6.05 -3.38 5.93
CA PRO A 146 -7.23 -3.27 6.77
C PRO A 146 -7.55 -1.84 7.24
N LEU A 147 -6.52 -1.02 7.48
CA LEU A 147 -6.73 0.35 7.95
C LEU A 147 -7.14 1.33 6.82
N HIS A 148 -7.12 0.91 5.53
CA HIS A 148 -7.82 1.62 4.45
C HIS A 148 -9.35 1.40 4.50
N VAL A 149 -9.78 0.44 5.33
CA VAL A 149 -11.19 0.11 5.60
C VAL A 149 -11.46 0.29 7.11
N GLY A 150 -10.90 1.33 7.69
CA GLY A 150 -10.97 1.65 9.11
C GLY A 150 -12.16 2.53 9.48
N GLN A 151 -11.97 3.36 10.51
CA GLN A 151 -12.98 4.32 10.97
C GLN A 151 -12.56 5.76 10.66
N SER A 152 -13.56 6.66 10.51
CA SER A 152 -13.34 8.06 10.12
C SER A 152 -12.69 8.89 11.23
N GLU A 153 -13.02 8.60 12.49
CA GLU A 153 -12.67 9.37 13.68
C GLU A 153 -11.15 9.51 13.85
N ASP A 154 -10.41 8.47 13.50
CA ASP A 154 -8.96 8.44 13.59
C ASP A 154 -8.25 8.39 12.23
N ARG A 155 -9.02 8.55 11.13
CA ARG A 155 -8.51 8.53 9.76
C ARG A 155 -7.83 7.19 9.44
N GLY A 156 -8.49 6.08 9.76
CA GLY A 156 -7.92 4.75 9.54
C GLY A 156 -6.67 4.49 10.35
N GLY A 157 -6.60 4.92 11.62
CA GLY A 157 -5.44 4.74 12.50
C GLY A 157 -4.32 5.74 12.33
N ASN A 158 -4.44 6.73 11.42
CA ASN A 158 -3.43 7.79 11.25
C ASN A 158 -3.30 8.69 12.48
N ASN A 159 -4.37 8.84 13.26
CA ASN A 159 -4.34 9.64 14.49
C ASN A 159 -3.83 8.85 15.71
N ILE A 160 -3.70 7.54 15.66
CA ILE A 160 -3.14 6.70 16.72
C ILE A 160 -1.61 6.73 16.59
N LYS A 161 -0.95 7.59 17.39
CA LYS A 161 0.50 7.78 17.34
C LYS A 161 1.20 6.68 18.13
N VAL A 162 2.17 6.03 17.50
CA VAL A 162 2.96 4.96 18.10
C VAL A 162 4.45 5.19 17.81
N LYS A 163 5.31 4.42 18.47
CA LYS A 163 6.71 4.29 18.07
C LYS A 163 6.92 2.92 17.42
N TRP A 164 7.47 2.90 16.22
CA TRP A 164 7.99 1.70 15.60
C TRP A 164 9.46 1.56 15.96
N PHE A 165 9.78 0.64 16.87
CA PHE A 165 11.07 0.60 17.59
C PHE A 165 11.35 1.92 18.30
N SER A 166 12.29 2.71 17.80
CA SER A 166 12.62 4.06 18.34
C SER A 166 12.09 5.21 17.48
N THR A 167 11.55 4.93 16.28
CA THR A 167 11.11 5.93 15.31
C THR A 167 9.64 6.28 15.52
N SER A 168 9.29 7.56 15.44
CA SER A 168 7.90 8.01 15.47
C SER A 168 7.13 7.48 14.26
N SER A 169 5.92 6.97 14.50
CA SER A 169 5.03 6.41 13.50
C SER A 169 3.56 6.62 13.91
N ASN A 170 2.63 6.07 13.17
CA ASN A 170 1.24 5.90 13.55
C ASN A 170 0.79 4.48 13.20
N LEU A 171 -0.35 4.05 13.73
CA LEU A 171 -0.83 2.67 13.55
C LEU A 171 -1.07 2.36 12.06
N HIS A 172 -1.62 3.30 11.30
CA HIS A 172 -1.80 3.17 9.85
C HIS A 172 -0.47 2.86 9.15
N ARG A 173 0.55 3.70 9.37
CA ARG A 173 1.88 3.52 8.75
C ARG A 173 2.58 2.23 9.17
N VAL A 174 2.33 1.75 10.39
CA VAL A 174 2.88 0.46 10.83
C VAL A 174 2.39 -0.66 9.92
N TRP A 175 1.11 -0.68 9.59
CA TRP A 175 0.51 -1.68 8.70
C TRP A 175 0.79 -1.42 7.23
N ASP A 176 0.87 -0.18 6.84
CA ASP A 176 1.19 0.21 5.46
C ASP A 176 2.60 -0.16 5.03
N SER A 177 3.56 0.13 5.90
CA SER A 177 4.97 0.10 5.51
C SER A 177 5.85 -0.62 6.52
N ASN A 178 5.78 -0.23 7.79
CA ASN A 178 6.83 -0.61 8.74
C ASN A 178 6.92 -2.12 8.96
N LEU A 179 5.78 -2.83 9.05
CA LEU A 179 5.75 -4.28 9.17
C LEU A 179 6.39 -4.98 7.97
N ILE A 180 6.04 -4.58 6.75
CA ILE A 180 6.54 -5.18 5.52
C ILE A 180 8.05 -4.92 5.36
N GLU A 181 8.45 -3.66 5.53
CA GLU A 181 9.84 -3.23 5.35
C GLU A 181 10.78 -3.84 6.38
N SER A 182 10.29 -4.14 7.59
CA SER A 182 11.09 -4.79 8.64
C SER A 182 11.60 -6.19 8.27
N TRP A 183 11.02 -6.82 7.24
CA TRP A 183 11.49 -8.11 6.71
C TRP A 183 12.76 -8.00 5.88
N GLY A 184 13.11 -6.81 5.37
CA GLY A 184 14.31 -6.59 4.58
C GLY A 184 14.35 -7.35 3.24
N MET A 185 13.19 -7.84 2.77
CA MET A 185 13.05 -8.51 1.47
C MET A 185 12.54 -7.52 0.43
N ASP A 186 13.05 -7.58 -0.80
CA ASP A 186 12.43 -6.88 -1.91
C ASP A 186 11.07 -7.50 -2.26
N ALA A 187 10.21 -6.72 -2.90
CA ALA A 187 8.82 -7.10 -3.16
C ALA A 187 8.69 -8.39 -4.00
N LYS A 188 9.62 -8.61 -4.95
CA LYS A 188 9.58 -9.79 -5.80
C LYS A 188 9.93 -11.05 -5.00
N THR A 189 11.02 -11.00 -4.25
CA THR A 189 11.45 -12.11 -3.38
C THR A 189 10.35 -12.44 -2.35
N LEU A 190 9.77 -11.43 -1.69
CA LEU A 190 8.68 -11.64 -0.74
C LEU A 190 7.46 -12.28 -1.42
N SER A 191 7.07 -11.83 -2.61
CA SER A 191 5.94 -12.42 -3.35
C SER A 191 6.16 -13.90 -3.68
N GLU A 192 7.38 -14.27 -4.08
CA GLU A 192 7.76 -15.65 -4.39
C GLU A 192 7.69 -16.55 -3.13
N GLU A 193 8.18 -16.08 -1.98
CA GLU A 193 8.07 -16.81 -0.71
C GLU A 193 6.62 -16.97 -0.25
N LEU A 194 5.80 -15.93 -0.36
CA LEU A 194 4.39 -16.01 -0.01
C LEU A 194 3.62 -17.00 -0.90
N MET A 195 3.90 -17.03 -2.18
CA MET A 195 3.29 -17.99 -3.11
C MET A 195 3.76 -19.42 -2.85
N ARG A 196 5.03 -19.64 -2.55
CA ARG A 196 5.60 -20.98 -2.27
C ARG A 196 4.89 -21.66 -1.11
N GLY A 197 4.56 -20.91 -0.06
CA GLY A 197 3.85 -21.41 1.10
C GLY A 197 2.33 -21.57 0.92
N THR A 198 1.76 -21.25 -0.27
CA THR A 198 0.31 -21.23 -0.48
C THR A 198 -0.18 -22.49 -1.19
N THR A 199 -1.01 -23.28 -0.52
CA THR A 199 -1.63 -24.50 -1.08
C THR A 199 -2.74 -24.16 -2.09
N VAL A 200 -3.11 -25.14 -2.93
CA VAL A 200 -4.24 -24.99 -3.89
C VAL A 200 -5.55 -24.70 -3.15
N SER A 201 -5.79 -25.34 -2.01
CA SER A 201 -6.99 -25.12 -1.20
C SER A 201 -7.04 -23.69 -0.66
N GLN A 202 -5.92 -23.17 -0.18
CA GLN A 202 -5.83 -21.78 0.28
C GLN A 202 -6.07 -20.77 -0.85
N ARG A 203 -5.51 -20.98 -2.06
CA ARG A 203 -5.77 -20.12 -3.22
C ARG A 203 -7.26 -20.08 -3.55
N SER A 204 -7.91 -21.24 -3.59
CA SER A 204 -9.36 -21.32 -3.82
C SER A 204 -10.17 -20.63 -2.72
N SER A 205 -9.73 -20.70 -1.47
CA SER A 205 -10.37 -20.00 -0.36
C SER A 205 -10.19 -18.48 -0.48
N PHE A 206 -8.97 -18.00 -0.76
CA PHE A 206 -8.65 -16.59 -0.85
C PHE A 206 -9.44 -15.88 -1.96
N THR A 207 -9.73 -16.54 -3.06
CA THR A 207 -10.45 -15.96 -4.20
C THR A 207 -11.98 -15.96 -4.06
N LYS A 208 -12.53 -16.42 -2.95
CA LYS A 208 -13.98 -16.36 -2.71
C LYS A 208 -14.46 -14.92 -2.51
N GLY A 209 -15.75 -14.74 -2.74
CA GLY A 209 -16.44 -13.47 -2.51
C GLY A 209 -16.29 -12.47 -3.64
N ASN A 210 -16.80 -11.27 -3.37
CA ASN A 210 -16.82 -10.09 -4.24
C ASN A 210 -16.18 -8.89 -3.52
N THR A 211 -16.12 -7.74 -4.17
CA THR A 211 -15.49 -6.53 -3.63
C THR A 211 -16.05 -6.13 -2.26
N ILE A 212 -17.39 -6.16 -2.09
CA ILE A 212 -18.01 -5.76 -0.81
C ILE A 212 -17.61 -6.74 0.30
N GLU A 213 -17.68 -8.05 0.05
CA GLU A 213 -17.28 -9.06 1.02
C GLU A 213 -15.78 -8.96 1.39
N TRP A 214 -14.91 -8.54 0.46
CA TRP A 214 -13.49 -8.30 0.75
C TRP A 214 -13.27 -7.06 1.61
N ILE A 215 -14.05 -6.01 1.39
CA ILE A 215 -14.06 -4.80 2.21
C ILE A 215 -14.52 -5.14 3.63
N GLU A 216 -15.64 -5.86 3.79
CA GLU A 216 -16.14 -6.30 5.09
C GLU A 216 -15.12 -7.16 5.84
N GLU A 217 -14.45 -8.08 5.14
CA GLU A 217 -13.37 -8.87 5.72
C GLU A 217 -12.22 -8.00 6.24
N SER A 218 -11.78 -7.01 5.45
CA SER A 218 -10.72 -6.08 5.86
C SER A 218 -11.17 -5.20 7.04
N HIS A 219 -12.44 -4.79 7.08
CA HIS A 219 -13.02 -4.03 8.18
C HIS A 219 -13.03 -4.80 9.51
N GLN A 220 -13.41 -6.08 9.47
CA GLN A 220 -13.34 -6.93 10.66
C GLN A 220 -11.90 -7.11 11.15
N ILE A 221 -10.94 -7.24 10.24
CA ILE A 221 -9.51 -7.29 10.60
C ILE A 221 -9.05 -5.94 11.18
N ALA A 222 -9.54 -4.81 10.68
CA ALA A 222 -9.21 -3.49 11.23
C ALA A 222 -9.62 -3.38 12.69
N LEU A 223 -10.77 -3.95 13.10
CA LEU A 223 -11.20 -3.99 14.49
C LEU A 223 -10.17 -4.68 15.39
N ASP A 224 -9.63 -5.84 14.96
CA ASP A 224 -8.59 -6.55 15.71
C ASP A 224 -7.30 -5.74 15.80
N ILE A 225 -6.94 -5.02 14.73
CA ILE A 225 -5.78 -4.13 14.70
C ILE A 225 -5.96 -2.95 15.66
N TYR A 226 -7.12 -2.32 15.72
CA TYR A 226 -7.41 -1.26 16.67
C TYR A 226 -7.32 -1.74 18.13
N ASN A 227 -7.68 -3.00 18.38
CA ASN A 227 -7.54 -3.61 19.71
C ASN A 227 -6.09 -3.98 20.06
N SER A 228 -5.19 -4.02 19.09
CA SER A 228 -3.80 -4.48 19.25
C SER A 228 -2.81 -3.39 19.68
N ALA A 229 -3.17 -2.10 19.54
CA ALA A 229 -2.29 -0.98 19.88
C ALA A 229 -3.08 0.27 20.28
N LYS A 230 -2.49 1.07 21.15
CA LYS A 230 -3.06 2.33 21.66
C LYS A 230 -2.13 3.50 21.36
N ASP A 231 -2.69 4.70 21.43
CA ASP A 231 -1.90 5.93 21.31
C ASP A 231 -0.78 5.96 22.37
N GLY A 232 0.43 6.26 21.93
CA GLY A 232 1.64 6.27 22.74
C GLY A 232 2.40 4.94 22.84
N ASP A 233 1.87 3.84 22.33
CA ASP A 233 2.52 2.53 22.41
C ASP A 233 3.87 2.47 21.65
N ARG A 234 4.73 1.55 22.12
CA ARG A 234 6.00 1.21 21.48
C ARG A 234 5.90 -0.18 20.87
N LEU A 235 5.81 -0.22 19.55
CA LEU A 235 5.72 -1.43 18.75
C LEU A 235 7.09 -1.83 18.20
N GLY A 236 7.30 -3.14 17.99
CA GLY A 236 8.57 -3.65 17.49
C GLY A 236 8.50 -5.16 17.24
N TYR A 237 9.55 -5.91 17.52
CA TYR A 237 9.66 -7.35 17.20
C TYR A 237 8.47 -8.18 17.68
N ARG A 238 7.96 -7.92 18.90
CA ARG A 238 6.81 -8.66 19.42
C ARG A 238 5.56 -8.41 18.57
N TYR A 239 5.30 -7.16 18.22
CA TYR A 239 4.18 -6.79 17.39
C TYR A 239 4.30 -7.40 15.99
N SER A 240 5.49 -7.37 15.38
CA SER A 240 5.77 -8.05 14.12
C SER A 240 5.47 -9.55 14.21
N TYR A 241 5.97 -10.22 15.23
CA TYR A 241 5.77 -11.65 15.44
C TYR A 241 4.28 -12.02 15.53
N ASP A 242 3.50 -11.23 16.26
CA ASP A 242 2.07 -11.47 16.47
C ASP A 242 1.22 -11.20 15.21
N HIS A 243 1.65 -10.29 14.31
CA HIS A 243 0.83 -9.81 13.21
C HIS A 243 1.33 -10.18 11.80
N ASN A 244 2.56 -10.65 11.64
CA ASN A 244 3.11 -10.98 10.32
C ASN A 244 2.29 -12.03 9.56
N SER A 245 1.74 -13.02 10.24
CA SER A 245 0.91 -14.04 9.60
C SER A 245 -0.32 -13.42 8.93
N LEU A 246 -0.98 -12.50 9.63
CA LEU A 246 -2.15 -11.78 9.13
C LEU A 246 -1.78 -10.84 7.97
N LEU A 247 -0.71 -10.07 8.12
CA LEU A 247 -0.18 -9.22 7.06
C LEU A 247 0.08 -10.00 5.77
N PHE A 248 0.77 -11.13 5.87
CA PHE A 248 1.09 -11.98 4.72
C PHE A 248 -0.15 -12.65 4.11
N GLU A 249 -1.15 -12.93 4.92
CA GLU A 249 -2.43 -13.41 4.41
C GLU A 249 -3.13 -12.34 3.58
N GLN A 250 -3.17 -11.10 4.05
CA GLN A 250 -3.77 -9.98 3.31
C GLN A 250 -3.03 -9.70 1.99
N LEU A 251 -1.71 -9.73 1.97
CA LEU A 251 -0.92 -9.60 0.74
C LEU A 251 -1.24 -10.72 -0.27
N ARG A 252 -1.37 -11.97 0.20
CA ARG A 252 -1.77 -13.10 -0.66
C ARG A 252 -3.18 -12.95 -1.18
N LYS A 253 -4.14 -12.63 -0.30
CA LYS A 253 -5.55 -12.38 -0.69
C LYS A 253 -5.62 -11.28 -1.75
N GLY A 254 -4.98 -10.13 -1.52
CA GLY A 254 -4.91 -9.04 -2.48
C GLY A 254 -4.40 -9.49 -3.85
N GLY A 255 -3.29 -10.21 -3.89
CA GLY A 255 -2.72 -10.70 -5.13
C GLY A 255 -3.58 -11.73 -5.88
N TYR A 256 -4.12 -12.73 -5.17
CA TYR A 256 -4.98 -13.75 -5.80
C TYR A 256 -6.35 -13.19 -6.23
N ARG A 257 -6.93 -12.27 -5.46
CA ARG A 257 -8.20 -11.60 -5.81
C ARG A 257 -8.01 -10.65 -6.98
N LEU A 258 -6.90 -9.92 -7.05
CA LEU A 258 -6.55 -9.12 -8.21
C LEU A 258 -6.39 -10.00 -9.47
N ALA A 259 -5.69 -11.14 -9.36
CA ALA A 259 -5.56 -12.07 -10.47
C ALA A 259 -6.92 -12.59 -10.96
N LYS A 260 -7.80 -13.01 -10.04
CA LYS A 260 -9.16 -13.45 -10.38
C LYS A 260 -9.94 -12.36 -11.13
N LEU A 261 -9.96 -11.16 -10.58
CA LEU A 261 -10.69 -10.03 -11.18
C LEU A 261 -10.15 -9.69 -12.57
N LEU A 262 -8.83 -9.65 -12.73
CA LEU A 262 -8.19 -9.39 -14.02
C LEU A 262 -8.42 -10.52 -15.03
N GLU A 263 -8.49 -11.79 -14.59
CA GLU A 263 -8.82 -12.91 -15.47
C GLU A 263 -10.27 -12.82 -15.99
N GLU A 264 -11.20 -12.32 -15.17
CA GLU A 264 -12.60 -12.11 -15.55
C GLU A 264 -12.76 -10.92 -16.53
N LEU A 265 -11.89 -9.90 -16.46
CA LEU A 265 -11.95 -8.71 -17.30
C LEU A 265 -11.26 -8.87 -18.66
N PHE A 266 -10.34 -9.82 -18.84
CA PHE A 266 -9.47 -9.96 -20.00
C PHE A 266 -9.48 -11.36 -20.61
#